data_a77805089dfce596170dbb0c116ac803
#
_entry.id   a77805089dfce596170dbb0c116ac803
#
_cell.length_a   1.000
_cell.length_b   1.000
_cell.length_c   1.000
_cell.angle_alpha   90.00
_cell.angle_beta   90.00
_cell.angle_gamma   90.00
#
_symmetry.space_group_name_H-M   'P 1'
#
loop_
_entity.id
_entity.type
_entity.pdbx_description
1 polymer ?
#
loop_
_entity_poly.entity_id
_entity_poly.type
_entity_poly.pdbx_seq_one_letter_code
_entity_poly.pdbx_strand_id
1 'polypeptide(L)'
;MLLRVCACDDLQSGEMTTFTGYREPIAVYRVGDEFYATADLCTHGKSSLSEEGELDGYEIECGWHFGRFDIRTGDVKAMPCTQPLKTYPVTIQDGAVFVEVEEG
;
A
#
# COMPACT_ATOMS: atom_id res chain seq x y z
N MET A 1 -1.34 -14.90 9.03
CA MET A 1 -2.82 -14.84 8.87
C MET A 1 -3.16 -14.04 7.62
N LEU A 2 -4.00 -14.60 6.78
CA LEU A 2 -4.45 -13.90 5.57
C LEU A 2 -5.74 -13.13 5.86
N LEU A 3 -5.76 -11.85 5.51
CA LEU A 3 -6.96 -11.01 5.62
C LEU A 3 -7.45 -10.63 4.23
N ARG A 4 -8.73 -10.84 3.97
CA ARG A 4 -9.34 -10.43 2.70
C ARG A 4 -9.52 -8.92 2.69
N VAL A 5 -9.01 -8.28 1.65
CA VAL A 5 -9.10 -6.82 1.49
C VAL A 5 -10.27 -6.44 0.56
N CYS A 6 -10.27 -6.98 -0.65
CA CYS A 6 -11.25 -6.61 -1.67
C CYS A 6 -11.23 -7.65 -2.79
N ALA A 7 -12.19 -7.56 -3.71
CA ALA A 7 -12.12 -8.32 -4.96
C ALA A 7 -11.07 -7.68 -5.87
N CYS A 8 -10.43 -8.49 -6.72
CA CYS A 8 -9.47 -7.95 -7.69
C CYS A 8 -10.09 -6.88 -8.58
N ASP A 9 -11.35 -7.08 -8.96
CA ASP A 9 -12.07 -6.15 -9.83
C ASP A 9 -12.49 -4.85 -9.13
N ASP A 10 -12.33 -4.76 -7.82
CA ASP A 10 -12.64 -3.53 -7.09
C ASP A 10 -11.58 -2.45 -7.35
N LEU A 11 -10.41 -2.81 -7.84
CA LEU A 11 -9.35 -1.89 -8.20
C LEU A 11 -8.99 -2.04 -9.67
N GLN A 12 -8.81 -0.91 -10.34
CA GLN A 12 -8.23 -0.87 -11.68
C GLN A 12 -6.74 -0.54 -11.57
N SER A 13 -6.00 -0.78 -12.67
CA SER A 13 -4.58 -0.45 -12.69
C SER A 13 -4.37 1.04 -12.37
N GLY A 14 -3.46 1.33 -11.45
CA GLY A 14 -3.19 2.68 -10.99
C GLY A 14 -4.05 3.14 -9.83
N GLU A 15 -4.95 2.29 -9.35
CA GLU A 15 -5.80 2.59 -8.19
C GLU A 15 -5.25 1.98 -6.91
N MET A 16 -5.71 2.52 -5.80
CA MET A 16 -5.34 2.06 -4.47
C MET A 16 -6.51 2.22 -3.51
N THR A 17 -6.49 1.44 -2.43
CA THR A 17 -7.53 1.51 -1.41
C THR A 17 -6.92 1.34 -0.03
N THR A 18 -7.66 1.75 1.00
CA THR A 18 -7.27 1.56 2.40
C THR A 18 -8.01 0.37 2.98
N PHE A 19 -7.27 -0.51 3.64
CA PHE A 19 -7.85 -1.61 4.41
C PHE A 19 -7.71 -1.30 5.90
N THR A 20 -8.83 -1.26 6.61
CA THR A 20 -8.85 -0.93 8.05
C THR A 20 -9.21 -2.12 8.92
N GLY A 21 -9.27 -3.32 8.37
CA GLY A 21 -9.62 -4.53 9.10
C GLY A 21 -8.48 -5.14 9.91
N TYR A 22 -7.37 -4.44 10.07
CA TYR A 22 -6.23 -4.83 10.86
C TYR A 22 -5.91 -3.71 11.86
N ARG A 23 -5.07 -4.00 12.86
CA ARG A 23 -4.70 -3.01 13.91
C ARG A 23 -4.08 -1.72 13.35
N GLU A 24 -3.44 -1.82 12.18
CA GLU A 24 -2.84 -0.68 11.48
C GLU A 24 -3.48 -0.59 10.10
N PRO A 25 -3.71 0.63 9.59
CA PRO A 25 -4.25 0.76 8.23
C PRO A 25 -3.23 0.28 7.19
N ILE A 26 -3.72 -0.42 6.18
CA ILE A 26 -2.90 -0.98 5.10
C ILE A 26 -3.37 -0.38 3.78
N ALA A 27 -2.43 0.12 2.98
CA ALA A 27 -2.70 0.58 1.63
C ALA A 27 -2.49 -0.59 0.67
N VAL A 28 -3.44 -0.81 -0.23
CA VAL A 28 -3.35 -1.84 -1.27
C VAL A 28 -3.41 -1.16 -2.62
N TYR A 29 -2.48 -1.52 -3.49
CA TYR A 29 -2.29 -0.89 -4.80
C TYR A 29 -2.41 -1.92 -5.90
N ARG A 30 -2.95 -1.50 -7.04
CA ARG A 30 -2.93 -2.32 -8.24
C ARG A 30 -2.13 -1.62 -9.34
N VAL A 31 -1.17 -2.34 -9.92
CA VAL A 31 -0.40 -1.89 -11.08
C VAL A 31 -0.46 -3.00 -12.13
N GLY A 32 -1.15 -2.75 -13.25
CA GLY A 32 -1.44 -3.79 -14.22
C GLY A 32 -2.28 -4.89 -13.58
N ASP A 33 -1.77 -6.12 -13.60
CA ASP A 33 -2.41 -7.27 -12.97
C ASP A 33 -1.77 -7.64 -11.64
N GLU A 34 -0.85 -6.80 -11.15
CA GLU A 34 -0.14 -7.05 -9.90
C GLU A 34 -0.70 -6.21 -8.76
N PHE A 35 -0.68 -6.77 -7.56
CA PHE A 35 -1.16 -6.10 -6.36
C PHE A 35 -0.06 -6.05 -5.32
N TYR A 36 0.03 -4.92 -4.62
CA TYR A 36 1.03 -4.68 -3.58
C TYR A 36 0.36 -4.08 -2.36
N ALA A 37 0.96 -4.27 -1.20
CA ALA A 37 0.42 -3.73 0.04
C ALA A 37 1.55 -3.17 0.91
N THR A 38 1.31 -1.99 1.47
CA THR A 38 2.22 -1.34 2.40
C THR A 38 1.44 -0.80 3.58
N ALA A 39 2.16 -0.39 4.64
CA ALA A 39 1.53 0.44 5.66
C ALA A 39 0.96 1.69 4.97
N ASP A 40 -0.22 2.10 5.39
CA ASP A 40 -0.90 3.26 4.78
C ASP A 40 -0.37 4.59 5.27
N LEU A 41 0.17 4.64 6.48
CA LEU A 41 0.69 5.88 7.05
C LEU A 41 2.12 6.13 6.58
N CYS A 42 2.34 7.34 6.07
CA CYS A 42 3.67 7.78 5.66
C CYS A 42 4.62 7.78 6.87
N THR A 43 5.82 7.23 6.71
CA THR A 43 6.80 7.15 7.81
C THR A 43 7.30 8.53 8.26
N HIS A 44 7.19 9.53 7.38
CA HIS A 44 7.59 10.91 7.68
C HIS A 44 6.52 11.66 8.49
N GLY A 45 5.27 11.26 8.37
CA GLY A 45 4.15 11.88 9.06
C GLY A 45 2.98 10.92 9.17
N LYS A 46 1.82 11.42 9.52
CA LYS A 46 0.62 10.59 9.69
C LYS A 46 -0.36 10.70 8.52
N SER A 47 0.14 11.08 7.36
CA SER A 47 -0.65 11.18 6.15
C SER A 47 -0.99 9.79 5.63
N SER A 48 -2.24 9.60 5.22
CA SER A 48 -2.67 8.36 4.56
C SER A 48 -2.20 8.37 3.12
N LEU A 49 -1.39 7.38 2.74
CA LEU A 49 -0.88 7.28 1.38
C LEU A 49 -1.99 6.95 0.38
N SER A 50 -2.94 6.10 0.78
CA SER A 50 -4.02 5.71 -0.12
C SER A 50 -5.07 6.80 -0.32
N GLU A 51 -5.23 7.71 0.63
CA GLU A 51 -6.22 8.78 0.56
C GLU A 51 -5.65 10.09 0.03
N GLU A 52 -4.41 10.41 0.38
CA GLU A 52 -3.80 11.71 0.09
C GLU A 52 -2.61 11.65 -0.86
N GLY A 53 -2.05 10.47 -1.08
CA GLY A 53 -0.90 10.29 -1.95
C GLY A 53 -1.30 10.08 -3.40
N GLU A 54 -0.29 10.01 -4.26
CA GLU A 54 -0.47 9.71 -5.68
C GLU A 54 0.40 8.54 -6.08
N LEU A 55 -0.18 7.59 -6.79
CA LEU A 55 0.53 6.43 -7.32
C LEU A 55 1.03 6.73 -8.73
N ASP A 56 2.34 6.59 -8.92
CA ASP A 56 2.98 6.79 -10.20
C ASP A 56 3.83 5.55 -10.52
N GLY A 57 3.29 4.68 -11.37
CA GLY A 57 3.92 3.40 -11.65
C GLY A 57 4.02 2.57 -10.36
N TYR A 58 5.23 2.27 -9.91
CA TYR A 58 5.48 1.52 -8.68
C TYR A 58 5.88 2.41 -7.50
N GLU A 59 5.74 3.73 -7.65
CA GLU A 59 6.07 4.66 -6.57
C GLU A 59 4.82 5.35 -6.05
N ILE A 60 4.71 5.42 -4.73
CA ILE A 60 3.67 6.18 -4.06
C ILE A 60 4.28 7.47 -3.52
N GLU A 61 3.69 8.61 -3.92
CA GLU A 61 4.12 9.92 -3.45
C GLU A 61 3.26 10.33 -2.28
N CYS A 62 3.92 10.75 -1.18
CA CYS A 62 3.23 11.29 -0.02
C CYS A 62 2.63 12.65 -0.36
N GLY A 63 1.35 12.86 -0.05
CA GLY A 63 0.65 14.10 -0.40
C GLY A 63 1.10 15.33 0.36
N TRP A 64 1.86 15.17 1.46
CA TRP A 64 2.24 16.28 2.32
C TRP A 64 3.60 16.89 1.98
N HIS A 65 4.60 16.06 1.67
CA HIS A 65 5.97 16.50 1.51
C HIS A 65 6.62 16.00 0.24
N PHE A 66 5.85 15.36 -0.64
CA PHE A 66 6.32 14.84 -1.91
C PHE A 66 7.40 13.76 -1.79
N GLY A 67 7.56 13.16 -0.61
CA GLY A 67 8.42 11.99 -0.45
C GLY A 67 7.84 10.81 -1.19
N ARG A 68 8.70 9.90 -1.66
CA ARG A 68 8.27 8.75 -2.45
C ARG A 68 8.80 7.44 -1.89
N PHE A 69 8.02 6.38 -2.07
CA PHE A 69 8.38 5.02 -1.70
C PHE A 69 8.08 4.07 -2.85
N ASP A 70 8.90 3.03 -2.98
CA ASP A 70 8.60 1.92 -3.90
C ASP A 70 7.61 0.98 -3.21
N ILE A 71 6.43 0.79 -3.81
CA ILE A 71 5.39 -0.05 -3.20
C ILE A 71 5.73 -1.53 -3.20
N ARG A 72 6.70 -1.96 -4.01
CA ARG A 72 7.13 -3.36 -4.09
C ARG A 72 8.04 -3.75 -2.94
N THR A 73 8.87 -2.82 -2.47
CA THR A 73 9.91 -3.09 -1.48
C THR A 73 9.78 -2.26 -0.22
N GLY A 74 9.07 -1.13 -0.28
CA GLY A 74 8.99 -0.15 0.79
C GLY A 74 10.16 0.81 0.82
N ASP A 75 11.09 0.70 -0.12
CA ASP A 75 12.30 1.55 -0.13
C ASP A 75 11.95 3.01 -0.35
N VAL A 76 12.69 3.87 0.33
CA VAL A 76 12.59 5.32 0.14
C VAL A 76 13.16 5.68 -1.22
N LYS A 77 12.41 6.44 -2.02
CA LYS A 77 12.84 6.90 -3.34
C LYS A 77 13.04 8.41 -3.42
N ALA A 78 12.47 9.17 -2.52
CA ALA A 78 12.62 10.62 -2.51
C ALA A 78 12.48 11.18 -1.10
N MET A 79 13.31 12.17 -0.79
CA MET A 79 13.22 12.89 0.48
C MET A 79 11.95 13.74 0.51
N PRO A 80 11.41 14.08 1.68
CA PRO A 80 12.03 13.97 2.99
C PRO A 80 11.85 12.62 3.70
N CYS A 81 11.24 11.63 3.06
CA CYS A 81 11.11 10.32 3.67
C CYS A 81 12.49 9.70 3.84
N THR A 82 12.78 9.21 5.04
CA THR A 82 14.09 8.63 5.37
C THR A 82 13.99 7.20 5.89
N GLN A 83 12.78 6.75 6.22
CA GLN A 83 12.55 5.40 6.72
C GLN A 83 11.68 4.64 5.74
N PRO A 84 12.01 3.38 5.43
CA PRO A 84 11.21 2.59 4.50
C PRO A 84 9.83 2.28 5.07
N LEU A 85 8.88 2.05 4.17
CA LEU A 85 7.54 1.58 4.52
C LEU A 85 7.58 0.09 4.82
N LYS A 86 6.77 -0.33 5.77
CA LYS A 86 6.50 -1.76 5.97
C LYS A 86 5.67 -2.25 4.78
N THR A 87 6.04 -3.41 4.24
CA THR A 87 5.27 -4.07 3.19
C THR A 87 4.61 -5.32 3.73
N TYR A 88 3.53 -5.75 3.06
CA TYR A 88 2.80 -6.96 3.40
C TYR A 88 2.72 -7.84 2.16
N PRO A 89 3.02 -9.13 2.26
CA PRO A 89 2.83 -10.03 1.12
C PRO A 89 1.36 -10.08 0.69
N VAL A 90 1.14 -10.12 -0.61
CA VAL A 90 -0.20 -10.20 -1.19
C VAL A 90 -0.41 -11.57 -1.82
N THR A 91 -1.58 -12.14 -1.59
CA THR A 91 -2.00 -13.40 -2.19
C THR A 91 -3.34 -13.18 -2.91
N ILE A 92 -3.46 -13.73 -4.11
CA ILE A 92 -4.70 -13.68 -4.86
C ILE A 92 -5.34 -15.08 -4.82
N GLN A 93 -6.56 -15.15 -4.33
CA GLN A 93 -7.33 -16.39 -4.26
C GLN A 93 -8.77 -16.12 -4.67
N ASP A 94 -9.30 -16.93 -5.56
CA ASP A 94 -10.70 -16.86 -6.01
C ASP A 94 -11.14 -15.45 -6.43
N GLY A 95 -10.26 -14.73 -7.11
CA GLY A 95 -10.54 -13.38 -7.59
C GLY A 95 -10.55 -12.31 -6.49
N ALA A 96 -9.99 -12.60 -5.32
CA ALA A 96 -9.92 -11.65 -4.21
C ALA A 96 -8.48 -11.42 -3.78
N VAL A 97 -8.24 -10.23 -3.24
CA VAL A 97 -6.93 -9.80 -2.74
C VAL A 97 -6.86 -10.03 -1.25
N PHE A 98 -5.83 -10.76 -0.83
CA PHE A 98 -5.54 -11.03 0.58
C PHE A 98 -4.17 -10.48 0.94
N VAL A 99 -4.02 -10.00 2.16
CA VAL A 99 -2.72 -9.58 2.69
C VAL A 99 -2.33 -10.49 3.85
N GLU A 100 -1.04 -10.83 3.89
CA GLU A 100 -0.47 -11.61 4.99
C GLU A 100 -0.04 -10.67 6.11
N VAL A 101 -0.59 -10.88 7.30
CA VAL A 101 -0.29 -10.08 8.49
C VAL A 101 0.11 -10.98 9.64
N GLU A 102 0.81 -10.39 10.59
CA GLU A 102 1.19 -11.10 11.82
C GLU A 102 -0.01 -11.21 12.76
N GLU A 103 -0.12 -12.36 13.42
CA GLU A 103 -1.10 -12.55 14.47
C GLU A 103 -0.58 -11.97 15.78
N GLY A 104 -1.46 -11.43 16.55
CA GLY A 104 -1.13 -11.00 17.89
C GLY A 104 -1.41 -9.55 18.16
#